data_cf6a4fdb7ee6649d2ad30fc5286b765c
#
_entry.id   cf6a4fdb7ee6649d2ad30fc5286b765c
#
_cell.length_a   1.000
_cell.length_b   1.000
_cell.length_c   1.000
_cell.angle_alpha   90.00
_cell.angle_beta   90.00
_cell.angle_gamma   90.00
#
_symmetry.space_group_name_H-M   'P 1'
#
loop_
_entity.id
_entity.type
_entity.pdbx_description
1 polymer ?
#
loop_
_entity_poly.entity_id
_entity_poly.type
_entity_poly.pdbx_seq_one_letter_code
_entity_poly.pdbx_strand_id
1 'polypeptide(L)'
;MAGALVPVVMMRRFTTLVGPGTYSTVAIEVKDHQNAILSAWRGPTSGTLAFYVEESIDQKTWSLCSGAVPDWDPGAAAEGTATASLRKRWLRVRAVLAGAGARATCWVLGFLERRES
;
A
#
# COMPACT_ATOMS: atom_id res chain seq x y z
N MET A 1 0.97 3.29 26.02
CA MET A 1 1.95 2.39 25.41
C MET A 1 1.46 1.96 24.03
N ALA A 2 2.32 1.98 23.05
CA ALA A 2 1.94 1.54 21.71
C ALA A 2 1.65 0.05 21.68
N GLY A 3 0.74 -0.39 20.82
CA GLY A 3 0.47 -1.78 20.62
C GLY A 3 1.62 -2.52 19.92
N ALA A 4 1.55 -3.83 19.89
CA ALA A 4 2.55 -4.65 19.23
C ALA A 4 2.56 -4.38 17.72
N LEU A 5 3.72 -4.42 17.11
CA LEU A 5 3.89 -4.30 15.66
C LEU A 5 3.93 -5.68 15.03
N VAL A 6 3.14 -5.87 13.99
CA VAL A 6 3.08 -7.13 13.26
C VAL A 6 3.57 -6.87 11.84
N PRO A 7 4.63 -7.56 11.37
CA PRO A 7 5.13 -7.37 10.01
C PRO A 7 4.07 -7.74 8.96
N VAL A 8 4.04 -6.99 7.87
CA VAL A 8 3.13 -7.27 6.77
C VAL A 8 3.82 -7.03 5.43
N VAL A 9 3.50 -7.89 4.47
CA VAL A 9 3.94 -7.75 3.08
C VAL A 9 2.69 -7.50 2.24
N MET A 10 2.54 -6.26 1.78
CA MET A 10 1.42 -5.94 0.90
C MET A 10 1.77 -6.32 -0.54
N MET A 11 2.98 -6.00 -0.97
CA MET A 11 3.47 -6.33 -2.30
C MET A 11 4.91 -6.78 -2.15
N ARG A 12 5.22 -8.00 -2.59
CA ARG A 12 6.51 -8.62 -2.35
C ARG A 12 7.66 -7.86 -3.02
N ARG A 13 8.86 -8.02 -2.46
CA ARG A 13 10.07 -7.40 -3.02
C ARG A 13 10.24 -7.81 -4.48
N PHE A 14 10.64 -6.83 -5.28
CA PHE A 14 10.89 -7.00 -6.72
C PHE A 14 9.67 -7.48 -7.51
N THR A 15 8.46 -7.08 -7.07
CA THR A 15 7.26 -7.28 -7.87
C THR A 15 7.38 -6.45 -9.14
N THR A 16 7.15 -7.09 -10.29
CA THR A 16 7.20 -6.40 -11.58
C THR A 16 5.78 -6.23 -12.12
N LEU A 17 5.40 -4.99 -12.39
CA LEU A 17 4.14 -4.64 -13.02
C LEU A 17 4.43 -4.32 -14.48
N VAL A 18 3.66 -4.91 -15.39
CA VAL A 18 3.87 -4.77 -16.83
C VAL A 18 2.60 -4.30 -17.49
N GLY A 19 2.72 -3.23 -18.26
CA GLY A 19 1.59 -2.62 -18.95
C GLY A 19 0.81 -1.67 -18.09
N PRO A 20 0.19 -0.63 -18.69
CA PRO A 20 -0.62 0.31 -17.95
C PRO A 20 -1.83 -0.40 -17.34
N GLY A 21 -2.24 0.01 -16.16
CA GLY A 21 -3.38 -0.57 -15.48
C GLY A 21 -3.37 -0.35 -13.99
N THR A 22 -4.36 -0.95 -13.34
CA THR A 22 -4.53 -0.89 -11.90
C THR A 22 -4.29 -2.29 -11.33
N TYR A 23 -3.42 -2.36 -10.33
CA TYR A 23 -3.03 -3.61 -9.69
C TYR A 23 -3.31 -3.50 -8.20
N SER A 24 -4.22 -4.32 -7.71
CA SER A 24 -4.57 -4.33 -6.29
C SER A 24 -3.96 -5.53 -5.61
N THR A 25 -3.44 -5.31 -4.39
CA THR A 25 -2.94 -6.42 -3.58
C THR A 25 -4.11 -7.22 -3.02
N VAL A 26 -3.82 -8.40 -2.49
CA VAL A 26 -4.81 -9.17 -1.75
C VAL A 26 -5.22 -8.37 -0.51
N ALA A 27 -6.52 -8.37 -0.22
CA ALA A 27 -7.03 -7.72 0.97
C ALA A 27 -6.65 -8.51 2.22
N ILE A 28 -6.20 -7.81 3.25
CA ILE A 28 -5.88 -8.43 4.54
C ILE A 28 -6.81 -7.90 5.63
N GLU A 29 -7.13 -8.75 6.59
CA GLU A 29 -8.00 -8.37 7.69
C GLU A 29 -7.20 -7.61 8.75
N VAL A 30 -7.67 -6.42 9.12
CA VAL A 30 -6.95 -5.52 10.04
C VAL A 30 -7.83 -5.01 11.19
N LYS A 31 -8.91 -5.71 11.50
CA LYS A 31 -9.90 -5.23 12.46
C LYS A 31 -9.36 -4.95 13.86
N ASP A 32 -8.28 -5.62 14.25
CA ASP A 32 -7.68 -5.45 15.57
C ASP A 32 -6.47 -4.51 15.56
N HIS A 33 -6.29 -3.77 14.48
CA HIS A 33 -5.16 -2.89 14.30
C HIS A 33 -5.61 -1.44 14.15
N GLN A 34 -4.78 -0.50 14.58
CA GLN A 34 -5.11 0.93 14.54
C GLN A 34 -4.34 1.70 13.47
N ASN A 35 -3.15 1.27 13.11
CA ASN A 35 -2.33 1.91 12.09
C ASN A 35 -1.63 0.90 11.21
N ALA A 36 -1.40 1.30 9.96
CA ALA A 36 -0.49 0.61 9.05
C ALA A 36 0.67 1.56 8.75
N ILE A 37 1.88 1.12 9.05
CA ILE A 37 3.10 1.88 8.78
C ILE A 37 3.76 1.20 7.59
N LEU A 38 3.64 1.79 6.40
CA LEU A 38 4.05 1.16 5.16
C LEU A 38 5.24 1.86 4.54
N SER A 39 6.15 1.06 3.97
CA SER A 39 7.25 1.54 3.15
C SER A 39 7.07 1.00 1.75
N ALA A 40 7.12 1.88 0.77
CA ALA A 40 7.09 1.49 -0.63
C ALA A 40 8.40 1.85 -1.29
N TRP A 41 8.86 0.98 -2.17
CA TRP A 41 10.03 1.24 -3.00
C TRP A 41 9.63 1.11 -4.46
N ARG A 42 10.14 2.03 -5.26
CA ARG A 42 9.97 1.99 -6.71
C ARG A 42 11.35 2.03 -7.36
N GLY A 43 11.67 1.00 -8.12
CA GLY A 43 12.88 0.96 -8.92
C GLY A 43 12.74 1.75 -10.22
N PRO A 44 13.65 1.56 -11.17
CA PRO A 44 13.52 2.19 -12.48
C PRO A 44 12.15 1.88 -13.08
N THR A 45 11.46 2.90 -13.54
CA THR A 45 10.08 2.82 -14.01
C THR A 45 9.97 3.53 -15.34
N SER A 46 9.30 2.86 -16.31
CA SER A 46 8.85 3.49 -17.53
C SER A 46 7.39 3.88 -17.30
N GLY A 47 7.08 5.16 -17.47
CA GLY A 47 5.76 5.69 -17.15
C GLY A 47 5.69 6.23 -15.73
N THR A 48 4.47 6.28 -15.17
CA THR A 48 4.23 6.76 -13.80
C THR A 48 3.61 5.68 -12.95
N LEU A 49 3.99 5.64 -11.68
CA LEU A 49 3.46 4.69 -10.70
C LEU A 49 3.01 5.44 -9.47
N ALA A 50 1.78 5.22 -9.05
CA ALA A 50 1.23 5.78 -7.82
C ALA A 50 0.59 4.68 -6.99
N PHE A 51 0.72 4.78 -5.66
CA PHE A 51 0.11 3.85 -4.73
C PHE A 51 -1.02 4.52 -3.96
N TYR A 52 -2.05 3.75 -3.69
CA TYR A 52 -3.20 4.16 -2.88
C TYR A 52 -3.40 3.13 -1.78
N VAL A 53 -3.43 3.59 -0.53
CA VAL A 53 -3.70 2.70 0.61
C VAL A 53 -5.18 2.80 0.91
N GLU A 54 -5.89 1.68 0.78
CA GLU A 54 -7.35 1.66 0.83
C GLU A 54 -7.87 0.70 1.88
N GLU A 55 -9.03 1.02 2.42
CA GLU A 55 -9.71 0.19 3.42
C GLU A 55 -11.15 -0.06 3.01
N SER A 56 -11.73 -1.14 3.55
CA SER A 56 -13.10 -1.53 3.25
C SER A 56 -13.73 -2.30 4.41
N ILE A 57 -15.04 -2.20 4.56
CA ILE A 57 -15.80 -3.01 5.53
C ILE A 57 -16.25 -4.34 4.92
N ASP A 58 -16.33 -4.43 3.61
CA ASP A 58 -16.97 -5.57 2.92
C ASP A 58 -16.14 -6.13 1.75
N GLN A 59 -14.97 -5.57 1.47
CA GLN A 59 -14.12 -5.90 0.32
C GLN A 59 -14.76 -5.59 -1.04
N LYS A 60 -15.85 -4.84 -1.06
CA LYS A 60 -16.54 -4.45 -2.29
C LYS A 60 -16.41 -2.96 -2.56
N THR A 61 -16.58 -2.15 -1.51
CA THR A 61 -16.44 -0.71 -1.60
C THR A 61 -15.17 -0.30 -0.87
N TRP A 62 -14.26 0.35 -1.59
CA TRP A 62 -12.96 0.75 -1.06
C TRP A 62 -12.83 2.27 -1.01
N SER A 63 -12.19 2.75 0.04
CA SER A 63 -11.92 4.18 0.22
C SER A 63 -10.50 4.35 0.74
N LEU A 64 -9.92 5.53 0.51
CA LEU A 64 -8.58 5.83 1.02
C LEU A 64 -8.58 5.83 2.55
N CYS A 65 -7.53 5.25 3.13
CA CYS A 65 -7.32 5.32 4.55
C CYS A 65 -7.08 6.76 5.00
N SER A 66 -7.55 7.10 6.18
CA SER A 66 -7.26 8.39 6.79
C SER A 66 -5.76 8.50 7.05
N GLY A 67 -5.18 9.66 6.71
CA GLY A 67 -3.74 9.88 6.86
C GLY A 67 -2.90 9.35 5.72
N ALA A 68 -3.46 8.52 4.84
CA ALA A 68 -2.74 8.05 3.66
C ALA A 68 -2.63 9.17 2.64
N VAL A 69 -1.47 9.27 2.00
CA VAL A 69 -1.24 10.25 0.96
C VAL A 69 -1.82 9.74 -0.36
N PRO A 70 -2.75 10.46 -1.00
CA PRO A 70 -3.22 10.10 -2.32
C PRO A 70 -2.07 10.18 -3.33
N ASP A 71 -2.07 9.33 -4.34
CA ASP A 71 -1.02 9.30 -5.36
C ASP A 71 0.38 9.14 -4.76
N TRP A 72 0.50 8.30 -3.73
CA TRP A 72 1.78 8.11 -3.06
C TRP A 72 2.81 7.53 -4.04
N ASP A 73 3.82 8.35 -4.34
CA ASP A 73 4.94 7.96 -5.20
C ASP A 73 6.24 8.16 -4.42
N PRO A 74 6.95 7.06 -4.06
CA PRO A 74 8.19 7.19 -3.31
C PRO A 74 9.35 7.78 -4.12
N GLY A 75 9.16 7.99 -5.43
CA GLY A 75 10.23 8.46 -6.29
C GLY A 75 11.04 7.31 -6.90
N ALA A 76 11.70 7.58 -8.02
CA ALA A 76 12.49 6.56 -8.72
C ALA A 76 13.69 6.13 -7.88
N ALA A 77 13.89 4.81 -7.75
CA ALA A 77 14.97 4.19 -7.00
C ALA A 77 15.05 4.70 -5.55
N ALA A 78 13.88 5.03 -4.96
CA ALA A 78 13.80 5.56 -3.61
C ALA A 78 12.75 4.80 -2.80
N GLU A 79 12.88 4.89 -1.49
CA GLU A 79 11.91 4.32 -0.56
C GLU A 79 11.18 5.46 0.15
N GLY A 80 9.85 5.36 0.21
CA GLY A 80 9.02 6.32 0.92
C GLY A 80 8.17 5.62 1.95
N THR A 81 7.83 6.32 3.02
CA THR A 81 7.03 5.79 4.13
C THR A 81 5.72 6.53 4.23
N ALA A 82 4.65 5.79 4.53
CA ALA A 82 3.33 6.36 4.78
C ALA A 82 2.71 5.65 5.97
N THR A 83 1.96 6.42 6.77
CA THR A 83 1.20 5.87 7.90
C THR A 83 -0.27 6.09 7.63
N ALA A 84 -1.05 5.02 7.69
CA ALA A 84 -2.49 5.06 7.47
C ALA A 84 -3.22 4.69 8.76
N SER A 85 -4.26 5.47 9.10
CA SER A 85 -5.15 5.12 10.21
C SER A 85 -6.17 4.10 9.73
N LEU A 86 -6.33 3.02 10.50
CA LEU A 86 -7.21 1.93 10.14
C LEU A 86 -8.54 2.07 10.90
N ARG A 87 -9.63 2.19 10.15
CA ARG A 87 -10.99 2.36 10.70
C ARG A 87 -11.91 1.23 10.28
N LYS A 88 -11.50 0.44 9.29
CA LYS A 88 -12.33 -0.58 8.69
C LYS A 88 -11.63 -1.93 8.80
N ARG A 89 -12.35 -2.97 8.40
CA ARG A 89 -11.90 -4.35 8.64
C ARG A 89 -10.80 -4.81 7.68
N TRP A 90 -10.78 -4.29 6.45
CA TRP A 90 -9.91 -4.78 5.40
C TRP A 90 -8.99 -3.69 4.88
N LEU A 91 -7.77 -4.08 4.51
CA LEU A 91 -6.74 -3.18 3.97
C LEU A 91 -6.18 -3.76 2.69
N ARG A 92 -5.94 -2.90 1.71
CA ARG A 92 -5.19 -3.26 0.50
C ARG A 92 -4.38 -2.06 0.02
N VAL A 93 -3.42 -2.34 -0.87
CA VAL A 93 -2.73 -1.30 -1.63
C VAL A 93 -3.12 -1.44 -3.09
N ARG A 94 -3.46 -0.34 -3.72
CA ARG A 94 -3.79 -0.29 -5.14
C ARG A 94 -2.69 0.51 -5.84
N ALA A 95 -2.04 -0.11 -6.83
CA ALA A 95 -1.00 0.52 -7.62
C ALA A 95 -1.57 0.88 -8.99
N VAL A 96 -1.36 2.11 -9.42
CA VAL A 96 -1.78 2.59 -10.74
C VAL A 96 -0.54 2.88 -11.57
N LEU A 97 -0.37 2.11 -12.63
CA LEU A 97 0.74 2.25 -13.57
C LEU A 97 0.19 2.84 -14.87
N ALA A 98 0.74 3.97 -15.31
CA ALA A 98 0.26 4.69 -16.47
C ALA A 98 1.37 4.97 -17.48
N GLY A 99 1.00 5.04 -18.76
CA GLY A 99 1.90 5.30 -19.86
C GLY A 99 1.97 4.13 -20.83
N ALA A 100 2.16 4.42 -22.12
CA ALA A 100 2.28 3.38 -23.15
C ALA A 100 3.53 2.54 -22.87
N GLY A 101 3.37 1.21 -22.84
CA GLY A 101 4.46 0.30 -22.56
C GLY A 101 5.05 0.41 -21.15
N ALA A 102 4.28 0.94 -20.19
CA ALA A 102 4.76 1.17 -18.83
C ALA A 102 5.13 -0.13 -18.15
N ARG A 103 6.16 -0.07 -17.32
CA ARG A 103 6.57 -1.18 -16.45
C ARG A 103 7.28 -0.60 -15.22
N ALA A 104 7.15 -1.31 -14.10
CA ALA A 104 7.76 -0.90 -12.84
C ALA A 104 8.15 -2.11 -12.02
N THR A 105 9.26 -1.99 -11.29
CA THR A 105 9.62 -2.95 -10.25
C THR A 105 9.47 -2.24 -8.92
N CYS A 106 8.75 -2.85 -7.98
CA CYS A 106 8.41 -2.19 -6.72
C CYS A 106 8.13 -3.19 -5.61
N TRP A 107 7.98 -2.67 -4.40
CA TRP A 107 7.42 -3.43 -3.27
C TRP A 107 6.71 -2.49 -2.30
N VAL A 108 5.84 -3.07 -1.47
CA VAL A 108 5.22 -2.37 -0.35
C VAL A 108 5.24 -3.31 0.85
N LEU A 109 5.99 -2.94 1.86
CA LEU A 109 6.19 -3.70 3.08
C LEU A 109 5.86 -2.82 4.28
N GLY A 110 5.70 -3.40 5.44
CA GLY A 110 5.53 -2.59 6.63
C GLY A 110 5.10 -3.35 7.86
N PHE A 111 4.40 -2.63 8.72
CA PHE A 111 3.94 -3.15 10.01
C PHE A 111 2.52 -2.69 10.26
N LEU A 112 1.75 -3.57 10.89
CA LEU A 112 0.45 -3.24 11.44
C LEU A 112 0.62 -3.04 12.95
N GLU A 113 0.09 -1.95 13.46
CA GLU A 113 0.14 -1.67 14.90
C GLU A 113 -1.19 -2.10 15.51
N ARG A 114 -1.14 -3.00 16.49
CA ARG A 114 -2.33 -3.49 17.17
C ARG A 114 -2.96 -2.40 18.02
N ARG A 115 -4.27 -2.47 18.16
CA ARG A 115 -4.97 -1.61 19.10
C ARG A 115 -4.54 -1.95 20.52
N GLU A 116 -4.41 -0.93 21.35
CA GLU A 116 -4.23 -1.14 22.78
C GLU A 116 -5.54 -1.58 23.39
N SER A 117 -5.47 -2.53 24.27
CA SER A 117 -6.62 -2.99 25.03
C SER A 117 -6.75 -2.26 26.36
#